data_e923551e1896cf40ab170eb24fef17dd
#
_entry.id   e923551e1896cf40ab170eb24fef17dd
#
_cell.length_a   1.000
_cell.length_b   1.000
_cell.length_c   1.000
_cell.angle_alpha   90.00
_cell.angle_beta   90.00
_cell.angle_gamma   90.00
#
_symmetry.space_group_name_H-M   'P 1'
#
loop_
_entity.id
_entity.type
_entity.pdbx_description
1 polymer ?
#
loop_
_entity_poly.entity_id
_entity_poly.type
_entity_poly.pdbx_seq_one_letter_code
_entity_poly.pdbx_strand_id
1 'polypeptide(L)'
;MIEETEETDAVLATGDFRFHAGMTSCPILRGVAAKRPAVMLDTTYCDPKHTFPPQAEVLAAVRDAVRAEAHNGERTLFLFGTYTIGKERVFFEAAKALGPETKIYVGKQKRRVLEALGDAVPAEDMRRVTGDDTATNLHVVPMGSVTFERMKTIARYYRNRYDTVVAFKPTGWTFTQARKHARATKRQKRGALIQYAVPYSEHSSFAELREFVAFLKPRAILPHVGNDRGENAARMVRALTSEEA
;
A
#
# COMPACT_ATOMS: atom_id res chain seq x y z
N MET A 1 16.09 20.54 -46.83
CA MET A 1 16.36 20.93 -45.43
C MET A 1 15.55 19.97 -44.58
N ILE A 2 16.24 19.05 -43.94
CA ILE A 2 15.65 18.17 -42.95
C ILE A 2 15.76 18.94 -41.64
N GLU A 3 14.64 19.43 -41.12
CA GLU A 3 14.61 19.96 -39.74
C GLU A 3 14.94 18.80 -38.81
N GLU A 4 16.14 18.84 -38.21
CA GLU A 4 16.45 18.03 -37.04
C GLU A 4 15.50 18.50 -35.93
N THR A 5 14.50 17.68 -35.63
CA THR A 5 13.72 17.84 -34.41
C THR A 5 14.67 17.60 -33.26
N GLU A 6 14.95 18.64 -32.47
CA GLU A 6 15.65 18.53 -31.18
C GLU A 6 15.03 17.35 -30.41
N GLU A 7 15.83 16.33 -30.17
CA GLU A 7 15.45 15.17 -29.35
C GLU A 7 15.27 15.68 -27.91
N THR A 8 14.05 16.06 -27.59
CA THR A 8 13.77 16.55 -26.22
C THR A 8 14.04 15.44 -25.24
N ASP A 9 15.02 15.64 -24.41
CA ASP A 9 15.45 14.73 -23.34
C ASP A 9 14.26 14.32 -22.46
N ALA A 10 13.81 13.08 -22.59
CA ALA A 10 12.69 12.57 -21.79
C ALA A 10 13.09 12.46 -20.32
N VAL A 11 12.26 12.98 -19.44
CA VAL A 11 12.36 12.84 -17.98
C VAL A 11 11.11 12.14 -17.46
N LEU A 12 11.30 11.09 -16.67
CA LEU A 12 10.23 10.39 -15.99
C LEU A 12 10.32 10.63 -14.48
N ALA A 13 9.31 11.23 -13.86
CA ALA A 13 9.17 11.32 -12.42
C ALA A 13 8.14 10.27 -11.96
N THR A 14 8.55 9.36 -11.07
CA THR A 14 7.63 8.30 -10.60
C THR A 14 6.69 8.80 -9.52
N GLY A 15 7.08 9.82 -8.75
CA GLY A 15 6.44 10.07 -7.46
C GLY A 15 6.52 8.83 -6.57
N ASP A 16 5.72 8.77 -5.52
CA ASP A 16 5.53 7.54 -4.73
C ASP A 16 4.85 6.49 -5.60
N PHE A 17 5.51 5.34 -5.81
CA PHE A 17 4.94 4.30 -6.67
C PHE A 17 5.35 2.89 -6.23
N ARG A 18 4.49 1.93 -6.54
CA ARG A 18 4.85 0.53 -6.43
C ARG A 18 4.79 -0.15 -7.79
N PHE A 19 5.97 -0.51 -8.29
CA PHE A 19 6.13 -1.24 -9.54
C PHE A 19 5.51 -2.64 -9.45
N HIS A 20 4.89 -3.07 -10.53
CA HIS A 20 4.50 -4.45 -10.77
C HIS A 20 4.70 -4.78 -12.26
N ALA A 21 4.97 -6.05 -12.57
CA ALA A 21 5.31 -6.50 -13.92
C ALA A 21 4.26 -6.11 -14.99
N GLY A 22 2.98 -6.02 -14.62
CA GLY A 22 1.92 -5.58 -15.54
C GLY A 22 2.11 -4.15 -16.09
N MET A 23 2.88 -3.28 -15.40
CA MET A 23 3.18 -1.94 -15.90
C MET A 23 4.03 -1.98 -17.18
N THR A 24 4.84 -3.02 -17.39
CA THR A 24 5.67 -3.17 -18.58
C THR A 24 4.85 -3.35 -19.86
N SER A 25 3.57 -3.69 -19.74
CA SER A 25 2.64 -3.81 -20.87
C SER A 25 1.97 -2.48 -21.23
N CYS A 26 2.14 -1.42 -20.42
CA CYS A 26 1.56 -0.11 -20.70
C CYS A 26 2.23 0.54 -21.94
N PRO A 27 1.49 0.85 -23.01
CA PRO A 27 2.08 1.41 -24.24
C PRO A 27 2.82 2.73 -24.01
N ILE A 28 2.28 3.60 -23.14
CA ILE A 28 2.91 4.89 -22.81
C ILE A 28 4.24 4.66 -22.12
N LEU A 29 4.30 3.78 -21.11
CA LEU A 29 5.53 3.50 -20.37
C LEU A 29 6.58 2.81 -21.28
N ARG A 30 6.17 1.94 -22.19
CA ARG A 30 7.06 1.35 -23.22
C ARG A 30 7.63 2.41 -24.16
N GLY A 31 6.80 3.37 -24.58
CA GLY A 31 7.25 4.51 -25.42
C GLY A 31 8.26 5.38 -24.66
N VAL A 32 8.08 5.62 -23.38
CA VAL A 32 9.04 6.33 -22.53
C VAL A 32 10.33 5.52 -22.37
N ALA A 33 10.26 4.22 -22.12
CA ALA A 33 11.41 3.34 -21.96
C ALA A 33 12.29 3.31 -23.24
N ALA A 34 11.66 3.30 -24.43
CA ALA A 34 12.38 3.33 -25.70
C ALA A 34 13.26 4.57 -25.88
N LYS A 35 12.92 5.69 -25.24
CA LYS A 35 13.69 6.95 -25.25
C LYS A 35 14.81 6.98 -24.20
N ARG A 36 14.98 5.94 -23.39
CA ARG A 36 15.97 5.88 -22.30
C ARG A 36 15.98 7.15 -21.44
N PRO A 37 14.89 7.45 -20.72
CA PRO A 37 14.72 8.73 -20.02
C PRO A 37 15.74 8.90 -18.88
N ALA A 38 15.94 10.13 -18.41
CA ALA A 38 16.36 10.34 -17.02
C ALA A 38 15.17 10.01 -16.09
N VAL A 39 15.40 9.35 -14.96
CA VAL A 39 14.32 9.01 -14.02
C VAL A 39 14.55 9.61 -12.64
N MET A 40 13.56 10.38 -12.15
CA MET A 40 13.44 10.73 -10.74
C MET A 40 12.69 9.60 -10.05
N LEU A 41 13.42 8.75 -9.31
CA LEU A 41 12.94 7.47 -8.81
C LEU A 41 12.58 7.54 -7.33
N ASP A 42 11.41 7.02 -6.96
CA ASP A 42 11.09 6.72 -5.56
C ASP A 42 12.06 5.68 -5.00
N THR A 43 12.92 6.10 -4.12
CA THR A 43 13.98 5.29 -3.49
C THR A 43 13.71 5.01 -2.01
N THR A 44 12.45 5.09 -1.55
CA THR A 44 12.06 4.90 -0.15
C THR A 44 12.57 3.59 0.43
N TYR A 45 12.56 2.52 -0.35
CA TYR A 45 13.05 1.20 0.06
C TYR A 45 14.21 0.70 -0.81
N CYS A 46 15.07 1.59 -1.29
CA CYS A 46 16.24 1.26 -2.11
C CYS A 46 17.40 0.71 -1.25
N ASP A 47 17.14 -0.43 -0.60
CA ASP A 47 18.15 -1.18 0.15
C ASP A 47 17.77 -2.68 0.06
N PRO A 48 18.72 -3.60 -0.24
CA PRO A 48 18.45 -5.04 -0.38
C PRO A 48 17.73 -5.69 0.81
N LYS A 49 17.83 -5.10 2.00
CA LYS A 49 17.10 -5.60 3.18
C LYS A 49 15.58 -5.42 3.08
N HIS A 50 15.09 -4.53 2.22
CA HIS A 50 13.67 -4.23 2.04
C HIS A 50 13.05 -5.14 0.98
N THR A 51 12.58 -6.29 1.43
CA THR A 51 11.81 -7.24 0.62
C THR A 51 10.38 -7.25 1.12
N PHE A 52 9.41 -7.20 0.21
CA PHE A 52 7.99 -7.27 0.54
C PHE A 52 7.34 -8.42 -0.23
N PRO A 53 6.34 -9.09 0.36
CA PRO A 53 5.51 -10.00 -0.41
C PRO A 53 4.72 -9.21 -1.47
N PRO A 54 4.35 -9.86 -2.59
CA PRO A 54 3.47 -9.27 -3.57
C PRO A 54 2.18 -8.73 -2.94
N GLN A 55 1.72 -7.55 -3.38
CA GLN A 55 0.49 -6.96 -2.81
C GLN A 55 -0.71 -7.92 -2.88
N ALA A 56 -0.83 -8.72 -3.95
CA ALA A 56 -1.91 -9.68 -4.10
C ALA A 56 -1.93 -10.74 -2.98
N GLU A 57 -0.76 -11.25 -2.57
CA GLU A 57 -0.63 -12.18 -1.45
C GLU A 57 -1.00 -11.55 -0.11
N VAL A 58 -0.58 -10.30 0.10
CA VAL A 58 -0.92 -9.55 1.32
C VAL A 58 -2.43 -9.32 1.40
N LEU A 59 -3.07 -8.93 0.30
CA LEU A 59 -4.51 -8.73 0.23
C LEU A 59 -5.27 -10.05 0.42
N ALA A 60 -4.78 -11.16 -0.12
CA ALA A 60 -5.34 -12.48 0.13
C ALA A 60 -5.29 -12.83 1.62
N ALA A 61 -4.15 -12.62 2.29
CA ALA A 61 -4.01 -12.85 3.73
C ALA A 61 -4.92 -11.95 4.57
N VAL A 62 -5.18 -10.71 4.14
CA VAL A 62 -6.15 -9.82 4.78
C VAL A 62 -7.57 -10.37 4.65
N ARG A 63 -7.98 -10.83 3.45
CA ARG A 63 -9.30 -11.45 3.22
C ARG A 63 -9.50 -12.66 4.13
N ASP A 64 -8.49 -13.54 4.22
CA ASP A 64 -8.56 -14.73 5.05
C ASP A 64 -8.64 -14.40 6.54
N ALA A 65 -7.84 -13.43 7.01
CA ALA A 65 -7.89 -12.96 8.38
C ALA A 65 -9.25 -12.36 8.75
N VAL A 66 -9.83 -11.53 7.87
CA VAL A 66 -11.15 -10.92 8.10
C VAL A 66 -12.24 -12.00 8.18
N ARG A 67 -12.23 -12.98 7.27
CA ARG A 67 -13.18 -14.11 7.29
C ARG A 67 -13.05 -14.92 8.58
N ALA A 68 -11.83 -15.27 8.97
CA ALA A 68 -11.57 -16.03 10.19
C ALA A 68 -12.11 -15.32 11.44
N GLU A 69 -11.86 -14.01 11.57
CA GLU A 69 -12.33 -13.23 12.73
C GLU A 69 -13.86 -12.96 12.67
N ALA A 70 -14.47 -12.93 11.49
CA ALA A 70 -15.91 -12.78 11.33
C ALA A 70 -16.70 -14.07 11.69
N HIS A 71 -16.08 -15.25 11.53
CA HIS A 71 -16.73 -16.55 11.79
C HIS A 71 -16.69 -16.98 13.27
N ASN A 72 -16.01 -16.25 14.14
CA ASN A 72 -15.86 -16.60 15.56
C ASN A 72 -17.15 -16.43 16.40
N GLY A 73 -18.29 -16.09 15.79
CA GLY A 73 -19.57 -15.92 16.47
C GLY A 73 -19.68 -14.69 17.38
N GLU A 74 -18.60 -13.91 17.51
CA GLU A 74 -18.56 -12.69 18.30
C GLU A 74 -19.00 -11.47 17.47
N ARG A 75 -19.62 -10.50 18.11
CA ARG A 75 -19.93 -9.22 17.48
C ARG A 75 -18.63 -8.43 17.31
N THR A 76 -18.05 -8.51 16.13
CA THR A 76 -16.71 -7.98 15.83
C THR A 76 -16.76 -6.64 15.10
N LEU A 77 -16.01 -5.64 15.60
CA LEU A 77 -15.71 -4.39 14.93
C LEU A 77 -14.34 -4.49 14.23
N PHE A 78 -14.33 -4.29 12.93
CA PHE A 78 -13.10 -4.22 12.12
C PHE A 78 -12.64 -2.79 11.92
N LEU A 79 -11.38 -2.49 12.27
CA LEU A 79 -10.75 -1.19 12.09
C LEU A 79 -9.63 -1.28 11.06
N PHE A 80 -9.66 -0.43 10.05
CA PHE A 80 -8.60 -0.34 9.04
C PHE A 80 -7.86 0.98 9.18
N GLY A 81 -6.59 0.91 9.59
CA GLY A 81 -5.73 2.09 9.68
C GLY A 81 -5.31 2.55 8.30
N THR A 82 -5.53 3.84 7.99
CA THR A 82 -5.11 4.44 6.72
C THR A 82 -4.43 5.78 6.92
N TYR A 83 -3.70 6.22 5.90
CA TYR A 83 -3.26 7.61 5.76
C TYR A 83 -4.32 8.45 5.03
N THR A 84 -4.01 9.71 4.77
CA THR A 84 -4.88 10.58 3.97
C THR A 84 -5.13 9.96 2.61
N ILE A 85 -4.08 9.56 1.89
CA ILE A 85 -4.08 8.80 0.63
C ILE A 85 -3.29 7.53 0.86
N GLY A 86 -3.67 6.44 0.19
CA GLY A 86 -3.03 5.13 0.24
C GLY A 86 -3.70 4.16 1.21
N LYS A 87 -3.47 2.89 0.99
CA LYS A 87 -4.02 1.73 1.71
C LYS A 87 -5.52 1.45 1.44
N GLU A 88 -6.14 2.12 0.49
CA GLU A 88 -7.57 1.98 0.15
C GLU A 88 -7.90 0.54 -0.24
N ARG A 89 -7.06 -0.11 -1.03
CA ARG A 89 -7.25 -1.49 -1.47
C ARG A 89 -7.41 -2.48 -0.31
N VAL A 90 -6.76 -2.21 0.84
CA VAL A 90 -6.81 -3.12 1.99
C VAL A 90 -8.21 -3.21 2.58
N PHE A 91 -8.89 -2.09 2.81
CA PHE A 91 -10.24 -2.10 3.36
C PHE A 91 -11.31 -2.44 2.31
N PHE A 92 -11.12 -2.10 1.03
CA PHE A 92 -12.03 -2.53 -0.03
C PHE A 92 -12.01 -4.05 -0.20
N GLU A 93 -10.83 -4.67 -0.23
CA GLU A 93 -10.70 -6.12 -0.32
C GLU A 93 -11.26 -6.84 0.92
N ALA A 94 -11.11 -6.24 2.10
CA ALA A 94 -11.73 -6.76 3.32
C ALA A 94 -13.26 -6.73 3.24
N ALA A 95 -13.84 -5.63 2.74
CA ALA A 95 -15.29 -5.53 2.56
C ALA A 95 -15.82 -6.56 1.56
N LYS A 96 -15.13 -6.74 0.43
CA LYS A 96 -15.46 -7.80 -0.55
C LYS A 96 -15.43 -9.18 0.07
N ALA A 97 -14.49 -9.44 0.98
CA ALA A 97 -14.37 -10.73 1.67
C ALA A 97 -15.50 -11.01 2.66
N LEU A 98 -16.10 -9.98 3.26
CA LEU A 98 -17.23 -10.08 4.17
C LEU A 98 -18.58 -10.21 3.44
N GLY A 99 -18.64 -9.82 2.18
CA GLY A 99 -19.83 -10.00 1.35
C GLY A 99 -20.12 -8.83 0.40
N PRO A 100 -21.00 -9.05 -0.60
CA PRO A 100 -21.28 -8.07 -1.64
C PRO A 100 -21.91 -6.77 -1.09
N GLU A 101 -22.74 -6.89 -0.05
CA GLU A 101 -23.47 -5.76 0.52
C GLU A 101 -22.75 -5.08 1.69
N THR A 102 -21.55 -5.56 2.04
CA THR A 102 -20.78 -4.97 3.15
C THR A 102 -20.46 -3.52 2.88
N LYS A 103 -20.96 -2.62 3.74
CA LYS A 103 -20.63 -1.20 3.71
C LYS A 103 -19.31 -0.93 4.43
N ILE A 104 -18.73 0.24 4.17
CA ILE A 104 -17.47 0.70 4.75
C ILE A 104 -17.71 2.10 5.33
N TYR A 105 -17.64 2.21 6.65
CA TYR A 105 -17.71 3.52 7.29
C TYR A 105 -16.40 4.28 7.09
N VAL A 106 -16.52 5.50 6.57
CA VAL A 106 -15.40 6.44 6.47
C VAL A 106 -15.82 7.81 7.01
N GLY A 107 -14.90 8.46 7.74
CA GLY A 107 -15.13 9.83 8.19
C GLY A 107 -15.16 10.82 7.02
N LYS A 108 -15.77 12.00 7.23
CA LYS A 108 -15.99 13.05 6.21
C LYS A 108 -14.73 13.40 5.41
N GLN A 109 -13.58 13.50 6.08
CA GLN A 109 -12.31 13.83 5.42
C GLN A 109 -11.87 12.73 4.44
N LYS A 110 -11.89 11.46 4.88
CA LYS A 110 -11.51 10.31 4.03
C LYS A 110 -12.47 10.16 2.85
N ARG A 111 -13.76 10.40 3.07
CA ARG A 111 -14.75 10.37 1.99
C ARG A 111 -14.43 11.39 0.90
N ARG A 112 -14.12 12.65 1.26
CA ARG A 112 -13.70 13.68 0.30
C ARG A 112 -12.47 13.27 -0.50
N VAL A 113 -11.50 12.61 0.16
CA VAL A 113 -10.30 12.10 -0.53
C VAL A 113 -10.68 11.02 -1.53
N LEU A 114 -11.51 10.04 -1.15
CA LEU A 114 -11.97 8.99 -2.06
C LEU A 114 -12.73 9.55 -3.27
N GLU A 115 -13.59 10.56 -3.05
CA GLU A 115 -14.31 11.26 -4.11
C GLU A 115 -13.34 12.01 -5.05
N ALA A 116 -12.28 12.62 -4.50
CA ALA A 116 -11.26 13.33 -5.29
C ALA A 116 -10.35 12.41 -6.10
N LEU A 117 -10.20 11.15 -5.69
CA LEU A 117 -9.44 10.14 -6.43
C LEU A 117 -10.15 9.70 -7.73
N GLY A 118 -11.45 10.00 -7.88
CA GLY A 118 -12.20 9.75 -9.11
C GLY A 118 -12.09 8.30 -9.58
N ASP A 119 -11.74 8.13 -10.85
CA ASP A 119 -11.64 6.81 -11.50
C ASP A 119 -10.57 5.88 -10.91
N ALA A 120 -9.67 6.41 -10.07
CA ALA A 120 -8.69 5.56 -9.34
C ALA A 120 -9.37 4.67 -8.27
N VAL A 121 -10.60 5.01 -7.86
CA VAL A 121 -11.45 4.17 -7.01
C VAL A 121 -12.60 3.62 -7.84
N PRO A 122 -12.70 2.30 -8.06
CA PRO A 122 -13.79 1.71 -8.82
C PRO A 122 -15.17 2.13 -8.30
N ALA A 123 -16.11 2.43 -9.19
CA ALA A 123 -17.45 2.87 -8.82
C ALA A 123 -18.18 1.85 -7.92
N GLU A 124 -17.92 0.57 -8.11
CA GLU A 124 -18.45 -0.53 -7.26
C GLU A 124 -17.93 -0.44 -5.82
N ASP A 125 -16.67 -0.03 -5.63
CA ASP A 125 -16.06 0.15 -4.31
C ASP A 125 -16.60 1.43 -3.65
N MET A 126 -16.78 2.53 -4.40
CA MET A 126 -17.40 3.75 -3.89
C MET A 126 -18.85 3.56 -3.42
N ARG A 127 -19.63 2.68 -4.06
CA ARG A 127 -21.01 2.35 -3.61
C ARG A 127 -21.06 1.69 -2.23
N ARG A 128 -19.94 1.12 -1.75
CA ARG A 128 -19.81 0.53 -0.41
C ARG A 128 -19.59 1.58 0.67
N VAL A 129 -19.13 2.78 0.31
CA VAL A 129 -18.76 3.83 1.27
C VAL A 129 -19.99 4.44 1.91
N THR A 130 -20.02 4.52 3.24
CA THR A 130 -21.06 5.16 4.03
C THR A 130 -20.46 6.15 5.04
N GLY A 131 -21.20 7.18 5.39
CA GLY A 131 -20.90 8.09 6.50
C GLY A 131 -21.61 7.69 7.81
N ASP A 132 -22.40 6.63 7.79
CA ASP A 132 -23.13 6.10 8.94
C ASP A 132 -22.34 4.95 9.58
N ASP A 133 -21.82 5.17 10.77
CA ASP A 133 -21.05 4.18 11.54
C ASP A 133 -21.92 3.08 12.12
N THR A 134 -23.25 3.24 12.07
CA THR A 134 -24.21 2.23 12.52
C THR A 134 -24.54 1.23 11.42
N ALA A 135 -24.32 1.57 10.17
CA ALA A 135 -24.67 0.76 9.01
C ALA A 135 -23.69 -0.40 8.75
N THR A 136 -22.58 -0.46 9.47
CA THR A 136 -21.53 -1.47 9.22
C THR A 136 -20.66 -1.68 10.45
N ASN A 137 -19.97 -2.81 10.49
CA ASN A 137 -18.92 -3.12 11.45
C ASN A 137 -17.50 -2.97 10.87
N LEU A 138 -17.34 -2.44 9.64
CA LEU A 138 -16.05 -2.16 9.00
C LEU A 138 -15.80 -0.67 8.97
N HIS A 139 -14.88 -0.19 9.80
CA HIS A 139 -14.57 1.23 9.95
C HIS A 139 -13.16 1.55 9.50
N VAL A 140 -13.01 2.58 8.67
CA VAL A 140 -11.72 3.16 8.28
C VAL A 140 -11.37 4.29 9.24
N VAL A 141 -10.19 4.20 9.81
CA VAL A 141 -9.71 5.14 10.84
C VAL A 141 -8.29 5.64 10.52
N PRO A 142 -7.86 6.78 11.07
CA PRO A 142 -6.46 7.20 10.95
C PRO A 142 -5.49 6.12 11.46
N MET A 143 -4.31 5.98 10.83
CA MET A 143 -3.31 4.96 11.17
C MET A 143 -2.95 4.94 12.66
N GLY A 144 -2.89 6.11 13.31
CA GLY A 144 -2.63 6.22 14.75
C GLY A 144 -3.72 5.62 15.64
N SER A 145 -4.93 5.42 15.12
CA SER A 145 -6.07 4.89 15.89
C SER A 145 -6.02 3.36 16.08
N VAL A 146 -5.17 2.65 15.32
CA VAL A 146 -5.03 1.19 15.42
C VAL A 146 -3.92 0.74 16.37
N THR A 147 -3.48 1.59 17.31
CA THR A 147 -2.65 1.17 18.44
C THR A 147 -3.52 0.56 19.53
N PHE A 148 -3.00 -0.39 20.33
CA PHE A 148 -3.78 -1.04 21.39
C PHE A 148 -4.41 -0.05 22.37
N GLU A 149 -3.73 1.05 22.69
CA GLU A 149 -4.26 2.11 23.56
C GLU A 149 -5.49 2.78 22.95
N ARG A 150 -5.42 3.16 21.67
CA ARG A 150 -6.53 3.78 20.96
C ARG A 150 -7.68 2.79 20.70
N MET A 151 -7.34 1.56 20.36
CA MET A 151 -8.33 0.49 20.22
C MET A 151 -9.14 0.25 21.50
N LYS A 152 -8.51 0.34 22.68
CA LYS A 152 -9.19 0.24 23.97
C LYS A 152 -10.25 1.34 24.17
N THR A 153 -9.94 2.56 23.72
CA THR A 153 -10.90 3.68 23.77
C THR A 153 -12.07 3.45 22.82
N ILE A 154 -11.78 3.00 21.59
CA ILE A 154 -12.80 2.67 20.59
C ILE A 154 -13.69 1.51 21.07
N ALA A 155 -13.08 0.45 21.63
CA ALA A 155 -13.83 -0.68 22.20
C ALA A 155 -14.79 -0.27 23.32
N ARG A 156 -14.38 0.67 24.20
CA ARG A 156 -15.26 1.22 25.25
C ARG A 156 -16.43 2.00 24.66
N TYR A 157 -16.20 2.79 23.62
CA TYR A 157 -17.24 3.58 22.96
C TYR A 157 -18.29 2.68 22.32
N TYR A 158 -17.88 1.60 21.65
CA TYR A 158 -18.77 0.67 20.94
C TYR A 158 -19.16 -0.58 21.75
N ARG A 159 -18.90 -0.64 23.08
CA ARG A 159 -19.11 -1.83 23.93
C ARG A 159 -20.50 -2.44 23.88
N ASN A 160 -21.53 -1.62 23.62
CA ASN A 160 -22.93 -2.10 23.52
C ASN A 160 -23.24 -2.79 22.19
N ARG A 161 -22.35 -2.61 21.19
CA ARG A 161 -22.53 -3.12 19.82
C ARG A 161 -21.56 -4.26 19.49
N TYR A 162 -20.34 -4.20 20.02
CA TYR A 162 -19.27 -5.12 19.66
C TYR A 162 -18.57 -5.65 20.91
N ASP A 163 -18.26 -6.94 20.88
CA ASP A 163 -17.55 -7.67 21.94
C ASP A 163 -16.04 -7.70 21.66
N THR A 164 -15.67 -7.74 20.39
CA THR A 164 -14.27 -7.82 19.93
C THR A 164 -13.95 -6.70 18.94
N VAL A 165 -12.74 -6.17 19.02
CA VAL A 165 -12.20 -5.20 18.07
C VAL A 165 -10.98 -5.78 17.38
N VAL A 166 -11.03 -5.89 16.05
CA VAL A 166 -9.96 -6.38 15.20
C VAL A 166 -9.43 -5.24 14.35
N ALA A 167 -8.17 -4.90 14.50
CA ALA A 167 -7.54 -3.82 13.76
C ALA A 167 -6.50 -4.33 12.76
N PHE A 168 -6.52 -3.77 11.56
CA PHE A 168 -5.52 -3.98 10.52
C PHE A 168 -4.63 -2.74 10.41
N LYS A 169 -3.31 -2.93 10.58
CA LYS A 169 -2.30 -1.88 10.50
C LYS A 169 -1.40 -2.11 9.29
N PRO A 170 -1.75 -1.56 8.10
CA PRO A 170 -0.92 -1.70 6.90
C PRO A 170 0.33 -0.82 7.00
N THR A 171 1.52 -1.44 6.94
CA THR A 171 2.79 -0.70 6.99
C THR A 171 3.92 -1.50 6.36
N GLY A 172 4.75 -0.85 5.51
CA GLY A 172 5.94 -1.45 4.93
C GLY A 172 7.08 -1.65 5.94
N TRP A 173 7.10 -0.90 7.06
CA TRP A 173 8.20 -0.93 8.03
C TRP A 173 8.27 -2.18 8.90
N THR A 174 7.27 -3.05 8.87
CA THR A 174 7.22 -4.27 9.70
C THR A 174 7.91 -5.48 9.07
N PHE A 175 8.36 -5.35 7.83
CA PHE A 175 8.94 -6.46 7.07
C PHE A 175 10.45 -6.25 6.88
N THR A 176 11.27 -7.13 7.47
CA THR A 176 12.73 -7.21 7.28
C THR A 176 13.10 -8.61 6.83
N GLN A 177 14.24 -8.77 6.13
CA GLN A 177 14.74 -10.05 5.61
C GLN A 177 14.81 -11.17 6.66
N ALA A 178 15.05 -10.84 7.93
CA ALA A 178 15.08 -11.81 9.04
C ALA A 178 13.76 -12.57 9.24
N ARG A 179 12.69 -12.22 8.54
CA ARG A 179 11.35 -12.79 8.65
C ARG A 179 10.84 -13.41 7.34
N LYS A 180 11.72 -13.88 6.47
CA LYS A 180 11.37 -14.51 5.16
C LYS A 180 10.33 -15.64 5.23
N HIS A 181 10.11 -16.23 6.42
CA HIS A 181 9.12 -17.30 6.64
C HIS A 181 7.93 -16.86 7.51
N ALA A 182 7.80 -15.58 7.83
CA ALA A 182 6.64 -15.09 8.55
C ALA A 182 5.42 -15.06 7.60
N ARG A 183 4.26 -15.53 8.11
CA ARG A 183 2.96 -15.37 7.43
C ARG A 183 2.80 -13.92 6.97
N ALA A 184 2.13 -13.69 5.85
CA ALA A 184 1.91 -12.37 5.25
C ALA A 184 1.30 -11.33 6.21
N THR A 185 0.77 -11.76 7.38
CA THR A 185 0.26 -10.88 8.45
C THR A 185 0.69 -11.40 9.82
N LYS A 186 1.01 -10.48 10.76
CA LYS A 186 1.31 -10.84 12.15
C LYS A 186 0.12 -10.48 13.04
N ARG A 187 -0.51 -11.52 13.62
CA ARG A 187 -1.62 -11.39 14.57
C ARG A 187 -1.10 -11.22 16.02
N GLN A 188 -1.64 -10.26 16.74
CA GLN A 188 -1.42 -10.06 18.18
C GLN A 188 -2.78 -9.91 18.87
N LYS A 189 -2.99 -10.61 19.99
CA LYS A 189 -4.24 -10.55 20.79
C LYS A 189 -3.94 -10.06 22.20
N ARG A 190 -4.79 -9.13 22.71
CA ARG A 190 -4.80 -8.65 24.09
C ARG A 190 -6.25 -8.57 24.59
N GLY A 191 -6.73 -9.62 25.26
CA GLY A 191 -8.14 -9.76 25.62
C GLY A 191 -9.03 -9.73 24.38
N ALA A 192 -10.01 -8.85 24.34
CA ALA A 192 -10.94 -8.64 23.23
C ALA A 192 -10.35 -7.80 22.07
N LEU A 193 -9.08 -7.38 22.16
CA LEU A 193 -8.43 -6.59 21.11
C LEU A 193 -7.47 -7.45 20.32
N ILE A 194 -7.63 -7.44 18.99
CA ILE A 194 -6.79 -8.19 18.06
C ILE A 194 -6.21 -7.19 17.05
N GLN A 195 -4.90 -7.24 16.81
CA GLN A 195 -4.25 -6.41 15.83
C GLN A 195 -3.49 -7.26 14.82
N TYR A 196 -3.68 -6.99 13.55
CA TYR A 196 -2.93 -7.52 12.44
C TYR A 196 -1.95 -6.47 11.92
N ALA A 197 -0.65 -6.73 12.02
CA ALA A 197 0.35 -5.98 11.26
C ALA A 197 0.38 -6.55 9.84
N VAL A 198 0.08 -5.69 8.86
CA VAL A 198 -0.08 -6.06 7.44
C VAL A 198 1.09 -5.46 6.66
N PRO A 199 1.97 -6.26 6.01
CA PRO A 199 3.12 -5.76 5.28
C PRO A 199 2.71 -5.21 3.89
N TYR A 200 1.83 -4.23 3.90
CA TYR A 200 1.32 -3.59 2.69
C TYR A 200 1.98 -2.22 2.48
N SER A 201 2.72 -2.09 1.38
CA SER A 201 3.40 -0.86 0.97
C SER A 201 2.85 -0.35 -0.36
N GLU A 202 2.77 0.97 -0.51
CA GLU A 202 2.53 1.65 -1.80
C GLU A 202 3.85 2.03 -2.50
N HIS A 203 5.00 1.78 -1.85
CA HIS A 203 6.32 1.97 -2.43
C HIS A 203 6.91 0.63 -2.85
N SER A 204 7.71 0.65 -3.91
CA SER A 204 8.39 -0.52 -4.44
C SER A 204 9.42 -1.09 -3.46
N SER A 205 9.52 -2.41 -3.39
CA SER A 205 10.64 -3.10 -2.75
C SER A 205 11.93 -2.93 -3.56
N PHE A 206 13.08 -3.26 -2.98
CA PHE A 206 14.35 -3.20 -3.69
C PHE A 206 14.35 -4.05 -4.97
N ALA A 207 13.80 -5.26 -4.93
CA ALA A 207 13.72 -6.13 -6.10
C ALA A 207 12.82 -5.52 -7.20
N GLU A 208 11.67 -4.96 -6.83
CA GLU A 208 10.77 -4.29 -7.77
C GLU A 208 11.42 -3.04 -8.37
N LEU A 209 12.22 -2.29 -7.62
CA LEU A 209 12.99 -1.16 -8.15
C LEU A 209 14.03 -1.60 -9.16
N ARG A 210 14.75 -2.69 -8.90
CA ARG A 210 15.72 -3.25 -9.85
C ARG A 210 15.05 -3.71 -11.14
N GLU A 211 13.91 -4.40 -11.02
CA GLU A 211 13.12 -4.85 -12.16
C GLU A 211 12.63 -3.67 -13.01
N PHE A 212 12.16 -2.60 -12.37
CA PHE A 212 11.76 -1.37 -13.05
C PHE A 212 12.92 -0.70 -13.77
N VAL A 213 14.08 -0.57 -13.13
CA VAL A 213 15.28 0.01 -13.73
C VAL A 213 15.78 -0.84 -14.91
N ALA A 214 15.77 -2.15 -14.78
CA ALA A 214 16.13 -3.07 -15.87
C ALA A 214 15.17 -2.97 -17.09
N PHE A 215 13.89 -2.78 -16.84
CA PHE A 215 12.89 -2.52 -17.89
C PHE A 215 13.10 -1.15 -18.54
N LEU A 216 13.23 -0.10 -17.74
CA LEU A 216 13.28 1.29 -18.22
C LEU A 216 14.60 1.61 -18.93
N LYS A 217 15.72 0.99 -18.51
CA LYS A 217 17.10 1.24 -18.99
C LYS A 217 17.42 2.74 -19.03
N PRO A 218 17.21 3.48 -17.92
CA PRO A 218 17.35 4.93 -17.93
C PRO A 218 18.79 5.37 -18.21
N ARG A 219 18.98 6.53 -18.86
CA ARG A 219 20.30 7.14 -19.04
C ARG A 219 20.87 7.74 -17.75
N ALA A 220 20.00 8.12 -16.81
CA ALA A 220 20.36 8.63 -15.50
C ALA A 220 19.28 8.30 -14.47
N ILE A 221 19.68 8.03 -13.22
CA ILE A 221 18.80 7.82 -12.08
C ILE A 221 19.06 8.90 -11.05
N LEU A 222 18.01 9.66 -10.69
CA LEU A 222 18.01 10.64 -9.62
C LEU A 222 17.15 10.09 -8.47
N PRO A 223 17.78 9.64 -7.36
CA PRO A 223 17.04 9.20 -6.17
C PRO A 223 16.18 10.34 -5.64
N HIS A 224 14.88 10.07 -5.40
CA HIS A 224 13.97 11.08 -4.86
C HIS A 224 14.01 11.11 -3.33
N VAL A 225 14.14 9.96 -2.68
CA VAL A 225 14.20 9.80 -1.22
C VAL A 225 15.60 9.41 -0.79
N GLY A 226 16.10 10.00 0.32
CA GLY A 226 17.43 9.72 0.83
C GLY A 226 18.55 10.27 -0.05
N ASN A 227 18.22 11.23 -0.90
CA ASN A 227 19.16 11.87 -1.82
C ASN A 227 19.96 12.96 -1.08
N ASP A 228 21.17 12.60 -0.64
CA ASP A 228 22.14 13.52 -0.06
C ASP A 228 23.01 14.23 -1.12
N ARG A 229 22.72 13.99 -2.42
CA ARG A 229 23.51 14.43 -3.58
C ARG A 229 24.98 14.00 -3.54
N GLY A 230 25.29 12.94 -2.78
CA GLY A 230 26.63 12.46 -2.56
C GLY A 230 26.73 10.94 -2.54
N GLU A 231 27.43 10.41 -1.54
CA GLU A 231 27.78 8.99 -1.45
C GLU A 231 26.58 8.05 -1.36
N ASN A 232 25.54 8.43 -0.61
CA ASN A 232 24.34 7.60 -0.46
C ASN A 232 23.55 7.51 -1.79
N ALA A 233 23.40 8.62 -2.51
CA ALA A 233 22.77 8.62 -3.82
C ALA A 233 23.55 7.73 -4.81
N ALA A 234 24.88 7.85 -4.86
CA ALA A 234 25.73 7.02 -5.69
C ALA A 234 25.65 5.53 -5.32
N ARG A 235 25.58 5.20 -4.03
CA ARG A 235 25.39 3.82 -3.54
C ARG A 235 24.05 3.23 -4.02
N MET A 236 22.97 3.98 -3.91
CA MET A 236 21.64 3.53 -4.38
C MET A 236 21.65 3.28 -5.88
N VAL A 237 22.21 4.18 -6.68
CA VAL A 237 22.31 4.01 -8.14
C VAL A 237 23.12 2.76 -8.47
N ARG A 238 24.31 2.59 -7.88
CA ARG A 238 25.11 1.36 -8.07
C ARG A 238 24.34 0.11 -7.74
N ALA A 239 23.64 0.07 -6.59
CA ALA A 239 22.86 -1.10 -6.17
C ALA A 239 21.71 -1.47 -7.14
N LEU A 240 21.13 -0.47 -7.81
CA LEU A 240 20.04 -0.66 -8.78
C LEU A 240 20.56 -1.10 -10.17
N THR A 241 21.80 -0.74 -10.53
CA THR A 241 22.38 -0.99 -11.86
C THR A 241 23.40 -2.11 -11.92
N SER A 242 23.84 -2.64 -10.75
CA SER A 242 24.76 -3.78 -10.71
C SER A 242 24.10 -5.06 -11.23
N GLU A 243 24.81 -5.81 -12.05
CA GLU A 243 24.38 -7.13 -12.56
C GLU A 243 24.47 -8.24 -11.49
N GLU A 244 25.16 -8.00 -10.38
CA GLU A 244 25.33 -8.97 -9.29
C GLU A 244 24.10 -9.01 -8.37
N ALA A 245 23.40 -10.16 -8.35
CA ALA A 245 22.47 -10.57 -7.31
C ALA A 245 22.47 -12.10 -7.14
#